data_ba2c18a51f4d1986d3f547068563eb70
#
_entry.id   ba2c18a51f4d1986d3f547068563eb70
#
_cell.length_a   1.000
_cell.length_b   1.000
_cell.length_c   1.000
_cell.angle_alpha   90.00
_cell.angle_beta   90.00
_cell.angle_gamma   90.00
#
_symmetry.space_group_name_H-M   'P 1'
#
loop_
_entity.id
_entity.type
_entity.pdbx_description
1 polymer ?
#
loop_
_entity_poly.entity_id
_entity_poly.type
_entity_poly.pdbx_seq_one_letter_code
_entity_poly.pdbx_strand_id
1 'polypeptide(L)'
;MGEVIKNRYEFVVLFDVENGNPNGDPDSGNMPRIDPESGLGLVTDVCLKRKIRNYVEMVKEDIKGYKIYIKEDVPLNRSDRKAYESIGIEETDDKKIKEGVKKLKKTD
;
A
#
# COMPACT_ATOMS: atom_id res chain seq x y z
N MET A 1 8.28 -9.74 17.70
CA MET A 1 8.20 -8.68 16.68
C MET A 1 9.43 -8.81 15.79
N GLY A 2 9.26 -8.80 14.48
CA GLY A 2 10.40 -8.82 13.57
C GLY A 2 11.25 -7.55 13.67
N GLU A 3 12.54 -7.65 13.34
CA GLU A 3 13.40 -6.48 13.25
C GLU A 3 12.96 -5.56 12.09
N VAL A 4 13.23 -4.27 12.24
CA VAL A 4 13.02 -3.29 11.17
C VAL A 4 13.95 -3.63 9.98
N ILE A 5 13.43 -3.50 8.77
CA ILE A 5 14.22 -3.72 7.55
C ILE A 5 15.39 -2.75 7.51
N LYS A 6 16.61 -3.29 7.43
CA LYS A 6 17.87 -2.53 7.36
C LYS A 6 18.48 -2.51 5.96
N ASN A 7 18.00 -3.35 5.06
CA ASN A 7 18.53 -3.54 3.73
C ASN A 7 17.54 -3.06 2.67
N ARG A 8 18.06 -2.62 1.54
CA ARG A 8 17.28 -2.43 0.32
C ARG A 8 17.17 -3.78 -0.40
N TYR A 9 15.98 -4.09 -0.89
CA TYR A 9 15.71 -5.28 -1.68
C TYR A 9 15.21 -4.89 -3.06
N GLU A 10 15.72 -5.56 -4.07
CA GLU A 10 15.24 -5.48 -5.44
C GLU A 10 14.85 -6.87 -5.91
N PHE A 11 13.76 -6.98 -6.64
CA PHE A 11 13.28 -8.26 -7.15
C PHE A 11 12.63 -8.09 -8.51
N VAL A 12 12.61 -9.19 -9.27
CA VAL A 12 11.92 -9.27 -10.56
C VAL A 12 10.84 -10.34 -10.46
N VAL A 13 9.64 -10.00 -10.86
CA VAL A 13 8.51 -10.94 -10.95
C VAL A 13 8.19 -11.14 -12.42
N LEU A 14 8.29 -12.38 -12.89
CA LEU A 14 7.83 -12.77 -14.22
C LEU A 14 6.47 -13.43 -14.10
N PHE A 15 5.53 -12.99 -14.91
CA PHE A 15 4.19 -13.57 -14.97
C PHE A 15 3.64 -13.50 -16.39
N ASP A 16 2.70 -14.34 -16.70
CA ASP A 16 1.92 -14.33 -17.92
C ASP A 16 0.41 -14.34 -17.58
N VAL A 17 -0.39 -13.98 -18.55
CA VAL A 17 -1.85 -14.00 -18.44
C VAL A 17 -2.43 -14.60 -19.69
N GLU A 18 -3.13 -15.71 -19.53
CA GLU A 18 -3.86 -16.35 -20.61
C GLU A 18 -5.37 -16.14 -20.42
N ASN A 19 -6.04 -15.65 -21.45
CA ASN A 19 -7.49 -15.42 -21.45
C ASN A 19 -8.02 -14.56 -20.27
N GLY A 20 -7.22 -13.59 -19.82
CA GLY A 20 -7.54 -12.73 -18.68
C GLY A 20 -7.36 -11.25 -18.96
N ASN A 21 -7.93 -10.43 -18.09
CA ASN A 21 -7.77 -8.97 -18.09
C ASN A 21 -7.15 -8.52 -16.77
N PRO A 22 -5.81 -8.49 -16.66
CA PRO A 22 -5.14 -8.14 -15.42
C PRO A 22 -5.24 -6.65 -15.08
N ASN A 23 -5.44 -5.80 -16.08
CA ASN A 23 -5.53 -4.35 -15.90
C ASN A 23 -6.45 -3.73 -16.95
N GLY A 24 -7.71 -3.56 -16.62
CA GLY A 24 -8.69 -2.92 -17.50
C GLY A 24 -8.40 -1.44 -17.71
N ASP A 25 -8.80 -0.94 -18.88
CA ASP A 25 -8.74 0.47 -19.23
C ASP A 25 -10.15 1.08 -19.17
N PRO A 26 -10.44 1.95 -18.18
CA PRO A 26 -11.76 2.56 -18.03
C PRO A 26 -12.13 3.46 -19.23
N ASP A 27 -11.15 4.03 -19.93
CA ASP A 27 -11.36 4.88 -21.11
C ASP A 27 -11.70 4.06 -22.37
N SER A 28 -11.46 2.76 -22.33
CA SER A 28 -11.69 1.82 -23.45
C SER A 28 -12.69 0.72 -23.08
N GLY A 29 -13.73 1.05 -22.34
CA GLY A 29 -14.79 0.11 -21.95
C GLY A 29 -14.28 -1.05 -21.06
N ASN A 30 -13.28 -0.78 -20.25
CA ASN A 30 -12.62 -1.75 -19.37
C ASN A 30 -11.96 -2.92 -20.12
N MET A 31 -11.59 -2.73 -21.37
CA MET A 31 -10.75 -3.69 -22.11
C MET A 31 -9.33 -3.73 -21.55
N PRO A 32 -8.57 -4.81 -21.77
CA PRO A 32 -7.17 -4.88 -21.40
C PRO A 32 -6.37 -3.70 -21.96
N ARG A 33 -5.49 -3.12 -21.17
CA ARG A 33 -4.57 -2.07 -21.62
C ARG A 33 -3.57 -2.64 -22.62
N ILE A 34 -3.43 -1.99 -23.75
CA ILE A 34 -2.54 -2.40 -24.83
C ILE A 34 -1.67 -1.22 -25.24
N ASP A 35 -0.38 -1.48 -25.43
CA ASP A 35 0.51 -0.52 -26.04
C ASP A 35 0.19 -0.42 -27.55
N PRO A 36 -0.22 0.76 -28.05
CA PRO A 36 -0.65 0.90 -29.44
C PRO A 36 0.48 0.68 -30.46
N GLU A 37 1.73 0.85 -30.07
CA GLU A 37 2.88 0.68 -30.95
C GLU A 37 3.29 -0.80 -31.09
N SER A 38 3.39 -1.52 -29.98
CA SER A 38 3.85 -2.91 -29.95
C SER A 38 2.72 -3.94 -30.00
N GLY A 39 1.49 -3.56 -29.68
CA GLY A 39 0.36 -4.47 -29.49
C GLY A 39 0.44 -5.34 -28.24
N LEU A 40 1.41 -5.09 -27.37
CA LEU A 40 1.59 -5.86 -26.14
C LEU A 40 0.63 -5.38 -25.03
N GLY A 41 0.19 -6.31 -24.21
CA GLY A 41 -0.59 -6.00 -23.03
C GLY A 41 0.23 -5.24 -21.98
N LEU A 42 -0.41 -4.28 -21.32
CA LEU A 42 0.19 -3.46 -20.28
C LEU A 42 -0.47 -3.73 -18.94
N VAL A 43 0.35 -3.88 -17.92
CA VAL A 43 -0.07 -3.88 -16.51
C VAL A 43 0.70 -2.79 -15.79
N THR A 44 -0.03 -1.82 -15.21
CA THR A 44 0.59 -0.70 -14.51
C THR A 44 1.15 -1.11 -13.15
N ASP A 45 2.17 -0.40 -12.69
CA ASP A 45 2.75 -0.61 -11.36
C ASP A 45 1.73 -0.40 -10.24
N VAL A 46 0.85 0.60 -10.36
CA VAL A 46 -0.22 0.85 -9.40
C VAL A 46 -1.24 -0.29 -9.34
N CYS A 47 -1.53 -0.93 -10.46
CA CYS A 47 -2.37 -2.12 -10.51
C CYS A 47 -1.74 -3.28 -9.75
N LEU A 48 -0.46 -3.56 -9.96
CA LEU A 48 0.27 -4.60 -9.24
C LEU A 48 0.36 -4.31 -7.74
N LYS A 49 0.70 -3.09 -7.36
CA LYS A 49 0.76 -2.67 -5.96
C LYS A 49 -0.59 -2.82 -5.26
N ARG A 50 -1.69 -2.46 -5.92
CA ARG A 50 -3.03 -2.66 -5.39
C ARG A 50 -3.35 -4.13 -5.17
N LYS A 51 -3.00 -5.01 -6.10
CA LYS A 51 -3.20 -6.46 -5.96
C LYS A 51 -2.43 -7.02 -4.76
N ILE A 52 -1.21 -6.57 -4.54
CA ILE A 52 -0.40 -6.95 -3.37
C ILE A 52 -1.10 -6.50 -2.07
N ARG A 53 -1.55 -5.24 -2.00
CA ARG A 53 -2.28 -4.74 -0.83
C ARG A 53 -3.55 -5.53 -0.56
N ASN A 54 -4.36 -5.77 -1.58
CA ASN A 54 -5.59 -6.54 -1.46
C ASN A 54 -5.33 -7.96 -0.97
N TYR A 55 -4.27 -8.60 -1.46
CA TYR A 55 -3.87 -9.94 -1.02
C TYR A 55 -3.47 -9.94 0.47
N VAL A 56 -2.64 -8.98 0.89
CA VAL A 56 -2.24 -8.85 2.30
C VAL A 56 -3.46 -8.61 3.19
N GLU A 57 -4.38 -7.75 2.78
CA GLU A 57 -5.61 -7.48 3.53
C GLU A 57 -6.50 -8.72 3.67
N MET A 58 -6.64 -9.49 2.60
CA MET A 58 -7.45 -10.71 2.58
C MET A 58 -6.84 -11.83 3.45
N VAL A 59 -5.50 -11.98 3.43
CA VAL A 59 -4.83 -13.09 4.11
C VAL A 59 -4.48 -12.75 5.56
N LYS A 60 -4.21 -11.48 5.86
CA LYS A 60 -3.75 -11.03 7.19
C LYS A 60 -4.81 -10.28 8.00
N GLU A 61 -5.96 -9.96 7.41
CA GLU A 61 -7.11 -9.39 8.11
C GLU A 61 -6.77 -8.23 9.08
N ASP A 62 -5.90 -7.32 8.64
CA ASP A 62 -5.48 -6.15 9.45
C ASP A 62 -4.68 -6.48 10.74
N ILE A 63 -4.03 -7.65 10.80
CA ILE A 63 -3.18 -8.04 11.94
C ILE A 63 -2.01 -7.05 12.12
N LYS A 64 -1.58 -6.88 13.37
CA LYS A 64 -0.40 -6.07 13.71
C LYS A 64 0.83 -6.48 12.89
N GLY A 65 1.50 -5.51 12.26
CA GLY A 65 2.64 -5.73 11.38
C GLY A 65 2.28 -5.89 9.89
N TYR A 66 0.99 -6.00 9.56
CA TYR A 66 0.48 -6.10 8.19
C TYR A 66 -0.57 -5.04 7.88
N LYS A 67 -0.41 -3.86 8.44
CA LYS A 67 -1.33 -2.75 8.26
C LYS A 67 -1.14 -2.10 6.87
N ILE A 68 -2.24 -1.86 6.19
CA ILE A 68 -2.27 -1.13 4.93
C ILE A 68 -2.64 0.33 5.21
N TYR A 69 -1.77 1.25 4.80
CA TYR A 69 -1.99 2.68 5.00
C TYR A 69 -3.06 3.24 4.07
N ILE A 70 -2.97 2.93 2.78
CA ILE A 70 -3.92 3.39 1.76
C ILE A 70 -4.93 2.28 1.47
N LYS A 71 -6.17 2.49 1.90
CA LYS A 71 -7.31 1.61 1.67
C LYS A 71 -8.41 2.32 0.91
N GLU A 72 -9.23 1.56 0.18
CA GLU A 72 -10.44 2.07 -0.46
C GLU A 72 -11.43 2.56 0.60
N ASP A 73 -12.09 3.67 0.32
CA ASP A 73 -13.11 4.30 1.18
C ASP A 73 -12.66 4.66 2.61
N VAL A 74 -11.35 4.69 2.87
CA VAL A 74 -10.78 5.09 4.16
C VAL A 74 -10.00 6.39 4.03
N PRO A 75 -10.44 7.48 4.68
CA PRO A 75 -9.69 8.73 4.71
C PRO A 75 -8.29 8.54 5.35
N LEU A 76 -7.27 9.20 4.79
CA LEU A 76 -5.89 9.08 5.27
C LEU A 76 -5.71 9.46 6.74
N ASN A 77 -6.39 10.52 7.20
CA ASN A 77 -6.36 10.93 8.62
C ASN A 77 -6.89 9.85 9.58
N ARG A 78 -7.73 8.94 9.14
CA ARG A 78 -8.14 7.77 9.94
C ARG A 78 -7.01 6.76 10.05
N SER A 79 -6.27 6.54 9.00
CA SER A 79 -5.08 5.68 9.00
C SER A 79 -3.96 6.30 9.84
N ASP A 80 -3.76 7.62 9.74
CA ASP A 80 -2.81 8.38 10.56
C ASP A 80 -3.14 8.25 12.05
N ARG A 81 -4.39 8.42 12.43
CA ARG A 81 -4.83 8.26 13.82
C ARG A 81 -4.51 6.87 14.36
N LYS A 82 -4.85 5.82 13.60
CA LYS A 82 -4.52 4.44 13.98
C LYS A 82 -3.01 4.22 14.14
N ALA A 83 -2.19 4.83 13.29
CA ALA A 83 -0.74 4.76 13.39
C ALA A 83 -0.25 5.42 14.68
N TYR A 84 -0.74 6.61 15.03
CA TYR A 84 -0.40 7.28 16.28
C TYR A 84 -0.84 6.49 17.51
N GLU A 85 -2.06 5.98 17.52
CA GLU A 85 -2.57 5.12 18.60
C GLU A 85 -1.69 3.88 18.79
N SER A 86 -1.19 3.29 17.71
CA SER A 86 -0.31 2.09 17.77
C SER A 86 1.03 2.32 18.46
N ILE A 87 1.48 3.56 18.53
CA ILE A 87 2.72 3.98 19.21
C ILE A 87 2.44 4.74 20.53
N GLY A 88 1.18 4.70 21.02
CA GLY A 88 0.80 5.28 22.30
C GLY A 88 0.52 6.78 22.28
N ILE A 89 0.26 7.36 21.10
CA ILE A 89 -0.13 8.78 20.97
C ILE A 89 -1.63 8.85 20.74
N GLU A 90 -2.41 9.12 21.77
CA GLU A 90 -3.88 9.19 21.71
C GLU A 90 -4.42 10.62 21.49
N GLU A 91 -3.57 11.56 21.13
CA GLU A 91 -3.93 12.96 21.04
C GLU A 91 -4.47 13.37 19.68
N THR A 92 -5.48 14.22 19.69
CA THR A 92 -6.08 14.83 18.48
C THR A 92 -5.51 16.22 18.16
N ASP A 93 -4.69 16.78 19.05
CA ASP A 93 -4.08 18.10 18.90
C ASP A 93 -2.75 17.99 18.12
N ASP A 94 -2.66 18.67 16.99
CA ASP A 94 -1.47 18.71 16.12
C ASP A 94 -0.18 19.08 16.84
N LYS A 95 -0.25 19.95 17.89
CA LYS A 95 0.93 20.35 18.65
C LYS A 95 1.47 19.20 19.48
N LYS A 96 0.59 18.46 20.15
CA LYS A 96 0.94 17.31 20.99
C LYS A 96 1.43 16.14 20.14
N ILE A 97 0.84 15.92 18.96
CA ILE A 97 1.32 14.94 17.99
C ILE A 97 2.76 15.26 17.57
N LYS A 98 3.05 16.52 17.22
CA LYS A 98 4.41 16.95 16.84
C LYS A 98 5.41 16.77 17.98
N GLU A 99 5.02 17.02 19.22
CA GLU A 99 5.86 16.80 20.41
C GLU A 99 6.11 15.31 20.64
N GLY A 100 5.07 14.48 20.52
CA GLY A 100 5.17 13.02 20.64
C GLY A 100 6.13 12.43 19.60
N VAL A 101 6.00 12.82 18.33
CA VAL A 101 6.91 12.39 17.24
C VAL A 101 8.35 12.86 17.48
N LYS A 102 8.55 14.07 18.02
CA LYS A 102 9.91 14.54 18.37
C LYS A 102 10.54 13.73 19.49
N LYS A 103 9.74 13.28 20.48
CA LYS A 103 10.23 12.41 21.55
C LYS A 103 10.67 11.05 21.01
N LEU A 104 9.89 10.46 20.12
CA LEU A 104 10.23 9.17 19.48
C LEU A 104 11.54 9.25 18.66
N LYS A 105 11.77 10.35 17.94
CA LYS A 105 13.02 10.56 17.17
C LYS A 105 14.27 10.72 18.04
N LYS A 106 14.14 10.96 19.33
CA LYS A 106 15.28 11.10 20.26
C LYS A 106 15.62 9.81 21.01
N THR A 107 14.88 8.74 20.78
CA THR A 107 15.03 7.45 21.45
C THR A 107 15.74 6.39 20.60
N ASP A 108 16.24 6.75 19.44
CA ASP A 108 17.10 5.91 18.57
C ASP A 108 18.59 6.09 18.93
#